data_6e4c01fb719eeb11a10994134c69b245
#
_entry.id   6e4c01fb719eeb11a10994134c69b245
#
_cell.length_a   1.000
_cell.length_b   1.000
_cell.length_c   1.000
_cell.angle_alpha   90.00
_cell.angle_beta   90.00
_cell.angle_gamma   90.00
#
_symmetry.space_group_name_H-M   'P 1'
#
loop_
_entity.id
_entity.type
_entity.pdbx_description
1 polymer ?
#
loop_
_entity_poly.entity_id
_entity_poly.type
_entity_poly.pdbx_seq_one_letter_code
_entity_poly.pdbx_strand_id
1 'polypeptide(L)'
;MEPPWWRRPSTLPLVLAVMALLIVIVGGSIRINDAGESCPEWPTCFGTWHFVVSEEAQGAYWDANPDQIDSRGEDHRYTVFQIFVEWFHRMLVGVIALPIVYNVVAMRKHRDHYGTPVERAAQFSALLLVIQATAGYVTAVSYTHLRAH
;
A
#
# COMPACT_ATOMS: atom_id res chain seq x y z
N MET A 1 14.78 -35.00 11.98
CA MET A 1 13.46 -34.33 12.14
C MET A 1 13.46 -33.11 11.20
N GLU A 2 12.48 -33.01 10.30
CA GLU A 2 12.33 -31.81 9.45
C GLU A 2 12.01 -30.57 10.32
N PRO A 3 12.56 -29.40 9.98
CA PRO A 3 12.24 -28.18 10.71
C PRO A 3 10.74 -27.86 10.54
N PRO A 4 10.11 -27.26 11.55
CA PRO A 4 8.71 -26.84 11.46
C PRO A 4 8.53 -25.89 10.29
N TRP A 5 7.33 -25.85 9.67
CA TRP A 5 7.04 -25.14 8.43
C TRP A 5 7.46 -23.65 8.45
N TRP A 6 7.34 -22.96 9.60
CA TRP A 6 7.73 -21.55 9.77
C TRP A 6 9.25 -21.31 9.77
N ARG A 7 10.07 -22.37 9.88
CA ARG A 7 11.53 -22.30 9.75
C ARG A 7 12.04 -22.76 8.39
N ARG A 8 11.13 -23.18 7.50
CA ARG A 8 11.51 -23.56 6.15
C ARG A 8 11.87 -22.32 5.33
N PRO A 9 12.92 -22.35 4.50
CA PRO A 9 13.35 -21.19 3.72
C PRO A 9 12.30 -20.70 2.72
N SER A 10 11.37 -21.55 2.29
CA SER A 10 10.27 -21.22 1.39
C SER A 10 9.11 -20.48 2.06
N THR A 11 9.03 -20.45 3.38
CA THR A 11 7.87 -19.89 4.10
C THR A 11 7.79 -18.38 3.92
N LEU A 12 8.91 -17.67 4.05
CA LEU A 12 8.92 -16.21 3.88
C LEU A 12 8.51 -15.77 2.47
N PRO A 13 9.09 -16.31 1.37
CA PRO A 13 8.61 -16.02 0.02
C PRO A 13 7.12 -16.33 -0.20
N LEU A 14 6.62 -17.43 0.38
CA LEU A 14 5.20 -17.78 0.29
C LEU A 14 4.31 -16.77 1.01
N VAL A 15 4.67 -16.36 2.22
CA VAL A 15 3.96 -15.32 2.98
C VAL A 15 3.93 -13.99 2.19
N LEU A 16 5.07 -13.61 1.61
CA LEU A 16 5.16 -12.41 0.77
C LEU A 16 4.26 -12.50 -0.46
N ALA A 17 4.19 -13.66 -1.11
CA ALA A 17 3.31 -13.87 -2.26
C ALA A 17 1.82 -13.76 -1.87
N VAL A 18 1.43 -14.32 -0.72
CA VAL A 18 0.06 -14.20 -0.20
C VAL A 18 -0.26 -12.75 0.17
N MET A 19 0.65 -12.05 0.83
CA MET A 19 0.46 -10.63 1.15
C MET A 19 0.34 -9.77 -0.11
N ALA A 20 1.18 -10.01 -1.12
CA ALA A 20 1.10 -9.32 -2.41
C ALA A 20 -0.24 -9.56 -3.10
N LEU A 21 -0.74 -10.79 -3.09
CA LEU A 21 -2.07 -11.13 -3.63
C LEU A 21 -3.18 -10.38 -2.89
N LEU A 22 -3.13 -10.32 -1.56
CA LEU A 22 -4.10 -9.55 -0.76
C LEU A 22 -4.06 -8.05 -1.11
N ILE A 23 -2.87 -7.48 -1.28
CA ILE A 23 -2.71 -6.08 -1.69
C ILE A 23 -3.36 -5.84 -3.06
N VAL A 24 -3.17 -6.75 -4.02
CA VAL A 24 -3.80 -6.66 -5.35
C VAL A 24 -5.32 -6.73 -5.25
N ILE A 25 -5.87 -7.64 -4.44
CA ILE A 25 -7.32 -7.79 -4.24
C ILE A 25 -7.91 -6.52 -3.61
N VAL A 26 -7.29 -6.00 -2.54
CA VAL A 26 -7.74 -4.78 -1.87
C VAL A 26 -7.60 -3.56 -2.80
N GLY A 27 -6.51 -3.45 -3.54
CA GLY A 27 -6.31 -2.40 -4.54
C GLY A 27 -7.35 -2.43 -5.66
N GLY A 28 -7.73 -3.63 -6.11
CA GLY A 28 -8.86 -3.82 -7.03
C GLY A 28 -10.19 -3.35 -6.43
N SER A 29 -10.42 -3.65 -5.15
CA SER A 29 -11.62 -3.20 -4.42
C SER A 29 -11.69 -1.67 -4.32
N ILE A 30 -10.58 -0.98 -4.08
CA ILE A 30 -10.50 0.48 -4.10
C ILE A 30 -11.02 1.03 -5.43
N ARG A 31 -10.58 0.43 -6.53
CA ARG A 31 -10.95 0.86 -7.87
C ARG A 31 -12.42 0.62 -8.19
N ILE A 32 -12.97 -0.53 -7.78
CA ILE A 32 -14.38 -0.88 -7.99
C ILE A 32 -15.32 0.00 -7.15
N ASN A 33 -14.91 0.37 -5.94
CA ASN A 33 -15.70 1.20 -5.03
C ASN A 33 -15.41 2.70 -5.16
N ASP A 34 -14.61 3.09 -6.14
CA ASP A 34 -14.27 4.48 -6.40
C ASP A 34 -13.68 5.20 -5.16
N ALA A 35 -12.80 4.49 -4.45
CA ALA A 35 -12.25 4.88 -3.15
C ALA A 35 -10.80 5.43 -3.23
N GLY A 36 -10.24 5.58 -4.44
CA GLY A 36 -8.81 5.89 -4.62
C GLY A 36 -8.38 7.30 -4.21
N GLU A 37 -9.33 8.18 -3.88
CA GLU A 37 -9.06 9.54 -3.39
C GLU A 37 -9.65 9.75 -1.98
N SER A 38 -10.08 8.69 -1.28
CA SER A 38 -10.77 8.80 0.00
C SER A 38 -9.84 9.12 1.20
N CYS A 39 -8.52 9.13 0.99
CA CYS A 39 -7.52 9.55 1.96
C CYS A 39 -6.64 10.65 1.33
N PRO A 40 -6.89 11.94 1.60
CA PRO A 40 -6.24 13.05 0.90
C PRO A 40 -4.74 13.17 1.18
N GLU A 41 -4.27 12.62 2.26
CA GLU A 41 -2.86 12.70 2.67
C GLU A 41 -2.25 11.33 2.97
N TRP A 42 -0.95 11.29 3.17
CA TRP A 42 -0.21 10.10 3.57
C TRP A 42 0.79 10.45 4.69
N PRO A 43 0.94 9.65 5.75
CA PRO A 43 0.40 8.31 5.98
C PRO A 43 -1.00 8.27 6.63
N THR A 44 -1.53 9.42 7.00
CA THR A 44 -2.84 9.57 7.65
C THR A 44 -3.99 9.66 6.64
N CYS A 45 -5.23 9.65 7.13
CA CYS A 45 -6.44 9.98 6.39
C CYS A 45 -7.16 11.09 7.14
N PHE A 46 -7.39 12.25 6.52
CA PHE A 46 -8.03 13.41 7.18
C PHE A 46 -7.38 13.77 8.52
N GLY A 47 -6.04 13.77 8.59
CA GLY A 47 -5.28 14.08 9.81
C GLY A 47 -5.29 12.97 10.87
N THR A 48 -5.89 11.81 10.63
CA THR A 48 -6.04 10.72 11.61
C THR A 48 -5.37 9.43 11.19
N TRP A 49 -5.00 8.60 12.18
CA TRP A 49 -4.45 7.25 11.97
C TRP A 49 -5.53 6.16 11.85
N HIS A 50 -6.80 6.52 11.91
CA HIS A 50 -7.91 5.60 11.80
C HIS A 50 -8.82 5.97 10.62
N PHE A 51 -9.65 5.04 10.21
CA PHE A 51 -10.52 5.15 9.05
C PHE A 51 -11.95 5.59 9.37
N VAL A 52 -12.30 5.78 10.64
CA VAL A 52 -13.63 6.24 11.05
C VAL A 52 -13.62 7.75 11.12
N VAL A 53 -13.96 8.39 10.01
CA VAL A 53 -13.99 9.85 9.86
C VAL A 53 -15.42 10.26 9.50
N SER A 54 -16.04 11.10 10.34
CA SER A 54 -17.39 11.60 10.08
C SER A 54 -17.43 12.56 8.89
N GLU A 55 -18.58 12.72 8.25
CA GLU A 55 -18.75 13.66 7.15
C GLU A 55 -18.42 15.11 7.58
N GLU A 56 -18.77 15.47 8.80
CA GLU A 56 -18.43 16.76 9.39
C GLU A 56 -16.91 16.95 9.53
N ALA A 57 -16.19 15.92 10.00
CA ALA A 57 -14.73 15.96 10.11
C ALA A 57 -14.06 16.03 8.74
N GLN A 58 -14.60 15.35 7.71
CA GLN A 58 -14.13 15.49 6.34
C GLN A 58 -14.31 16.92 5.81
N GLY A 59 -15.49 17.53 6.05
CA GLY A 59 -15.75 18.92 5.68
C GLY A 59 -14.77 19.89 6.34
N ALA A 60 -14.63 19.79 7.67
CA ALA A 60 -13.67 20.61 8.41
C ALA A 60 -12.22 20.46 7.93
N TYR A 61 -11.85 19.24 7.48
CA TYR A 61 -10.53 19.01 6.89
C TYR A 61 -10.37 19.73 5.54
N TRP A 62 -11.38 19.68 4.64
CA TRP A 62 -11.37 20.40 3.36
C TRP A 62 -11.31 21.91 3.54
N ASP A 63 -12.07 22.45 4.49
CA ASP A 63 -12.04 23.89 4.84
C ASP A 63 -10.64 24.35 5.30
N ALA A 64 -9.93 23.48 6.04
CA ALA A 64 -8.59 23.76 6.53
C ALA A 64 -7.48 23.51 5.49
N ASN A 65 -7.73 22.68 4.48
CA ASN A 65 -6.75 22.23 3.48
C ASN A 65 -7.32 22.30 2.06
N PRO A 66 -7.66 23.49 1.54
CA PRO A 66 -8.33 23.65 0.24
C PRO A 66 -7.46 23.17 -0.96
N ASP A 67 -6.14 23.13 -0.79
CA ASP A 67 -5.18 22.61 -1.77
C ASP A 67 -5.18 21.06 -1.88
N GLN A 68 -5.81 20.37 -0.95
CA GLN A 68 -5.91 18.92 -0.92
C GLN A 68 -7.29 18.39 -1.35
N ILE A 69 -8.22 19.29 -1.70
CA ILE A 69 -9.52 18.92 -2.23
C ILE A 69 -9.32 18.10 -3.52
N ASP A 70 -9.92 16.92 -3.55
CA ASP A 70 -9.77 15.98 -4.64
C ASP A 70 -10.60 16.32 -5.89
N SER A 71 -10.55 15.44 -6.88
CA SER A 71 -11.21 15.64 -8.17
C SER A 71 -12.75 15.73 -8.10
N ARG A 72 -13.36 15.39 -6.97
CA ARG A 72 -14.82 15.38 -6.74
C ARG A 72 -15.34 16.66 -6.12
N GLY A 73 -14.44 17.49 -5.59
CA GLY A 73 -14.75 18.80 -5.03
C GLY A 73 -15.07 18.77 -3.52
N GLU A 74 -15.18 19.95 -2.96
CA GLU A 74 -15.29 20.20 -1.52
C GLU A 74 -16.58 19.65 -0.87
N ASP A 75 -17.65 19.49 -1.65
CA ASP A 75 -18.93 18.97 -1.17
C ASP A 75 -18.97 17.44 -1.09
N HIS A 76 -18.00 16.75 -1.71
CA HIS A 76 -17.99 15.29 -1.71
C HIS A 76 -17.62 14.73 -0.34
N ARG A 77 -18.31 13.68 0.07
CA ARG A 77 -18.05 12.95 1.32
C ARG A 77 -17.90 11.46 1.03
N TYR A 78 -16.85 10.88 1.59
CA TYR A 78 -16.56 9.47 1.47
C TYR A 78 -17.25 8.68 2.57
N THR A 79 -17.74 7.51 2.22
CA THR A 79 -18.25 6.54 3.19
C THR A 79 -17.11 5.96 4.02
N VAL A 80 -17.41 5.52 5.24
CA VAL A 80 -16.43 4.84 6.12
C VAL A 80 -15.81 3.62 5.41
N PHE A 81 -16.58 2.92 4.56
CA PHE A 81 -16.07 1.77 3.81
C PHE A 81 -15.02 2.19 2.75
N GLN A 82 -15.23 3.27 2.03
CA GLN A 82 -14.26 3.80 1.06
C GLN A 82 -12.96 4.20 1.75
N ILE A 83 -13.06 4.96 2.86
CA ILE A 83 -11.89 5.34 3.66
C ILE A 83 -11.18 4.10 4.21
N PHE A 84 -11.93 3.10 4.71
CA PHE A 84 -11.37 1.87 5.24
C PHE A 84 -10.56 1.09 4.19
N VAL A 85 -11.09 0.86 2.99
CA VAL A 85 -10.38 0.05 1.99
C VAL A 85 -9.11 0.73 1.50
N GLU A 86 -9.10 2.06 1.35
CA GLU A 86 -7.90 2.80 0.98
C GLU A 86 -6.88 2.83 2.12
N TRP A 87 -7.31 3.16 3.34
CA TRP A 87 -6.46 3.13 4.53
C TRP A 87 -5.83 1.75 4.75
N PHE A 88 -6.64 0.69 4.66
CA PHE A 88 -6.18 -0.68 4.84
C PHE A 88 -5.16 -1.10 3.77
N HIS A 89 -5.41 -0.73 2.52
CA HIS A 89 -4.45 -0.95 1.43
C HIS A 89 -3.09 -0.29 1.72
N ARG A 90 -3.10 0.98 2.13
CA ARG A 90 -1.88 1.72 2.49
C ARG A 90 -1.13 1.07 3.65
N MET A 91 -1.84 0.59 4.67
CA MET A 91 -1.25 -0.15 5.80
C MET A 91 -0.61 -1.46 5.32
N LEU A 92 -1.28 -2.24 4.47
CA LEU A 92 -0.72 -3.47 3.91
C LEU A 92 0.56 -3.21 3.11
N VAL A 93 0.57 -2.17 2.27
CA VAL A 93 1.76 -1.78 1.47
C VAL A 93 2.91 -1.38 2.39
N GLY A 94 2.64 -0.61 3.45
CA GLY A 94 3.65 -0.24 4.44
C GLY A 94 4.22 -1.44 5.19
N VAL A 95 3.36 -2.36 5.62
CA VAL A 95 3.76 -3.54 6.39
C VAL A 95 4.58 -4.53 5.55
N ILE A 96 4.23 -4.75 4.26
CA ILE A 96 4.94 -5.71 3.41
C ILE A 96 6.38 -5.25 3.09
N ALA A 97 6.66 -3.96 3.16
CA ALA A 97 8.00 -3.43 2.86
C ALA A 97 9.08 -4.04 3.77
N LEU A 98 8.80 -4.17 5.07
CA LEU A 98 9.76 -4.71 6.03
C LEU A 98 10.16 -6.17 5.76
N PRO A 99 9.22 -7.13 5.61
CA PRO A 99 9.60 -8.51 5.31
C PRO A 99 10.21 -8.67 3.90
N ILE A 100 9.94 -7.79 2.94
CA ILE A 100 10.63 -7.81 1.65
C ILE A 100 12.11 -7.43 1.81
N VAL A 101 12.40 -6.35 2.52
CA VAL A 101 13.79 -5.97 2.84
C VAL A 101 14.49 -7.09 3.59
N TYR A 102 13.84 -7.67 4.60
CA TYR A 102 14.39 -8.81 5.33
C TYR A 102 14.66 -10.00 4.39
N ASN A 103 13.76 -10.33 3.46
CA ASN A 103 13.96 -11.40 2.50
C ASN A 103 15.20 -11.18 1.63
N VAL A 104 15.40 -9.98 1.10
CA VAL A 104 16.60 -9.64 0.32
C VAL A 104 17.87 -9.82 1.13
N VAL A 105 17.89 -9.30 2.37
CA VAL A 105 19.05 -9.41 3.27
C VAL A 105 19.33 -10.86 3.64
N ALA A 106 18.29 -11.63 3.96
CA ALA A 106 18.41 -13.05 4.30
C ALA A 106 18.94 -13.89 3.13
N MET A 107 18.41 -13.69 1.92
CA MET A 107 18.88 -14.42 0.74
C MET A 107 20.31 -14.05 0.35
N ARG A 108 20.70 -12.78 0.51
CA ARG A 108 22.07 -12.34 0.30
C ARG A 108 23.03 -12.95 1.33
N LYS A 109 22.66 -12.95 2.62
CA LYS A 109 23.48 -13.51 3.70
C LYS A 109 23.67 -15.03 3.55
N HIS A 110 22.67 -15.74 3.06
CA HIS A 110 22.69 -17.20 2.87
C HIS A 110 22.90 -17.63 1.42
N ARG A 111 23.52 -16.78 0.61
CA ARG A 111 23.77 -17.00 -0.83
C ARG A 111 24.50 -18.33 -1.11
N ASP A 112 25.49 -18.67 -0.26
CA ASP A 112 26.26 -19.91 -0.42
C ASP A 112 25.40 -21.16 -0.23
N HIS A 113 24.29 -21.04 0.51
CA HIS A 113 23.36 -22.14 0.76
C HIS A 113 22.23 -22.22 -0.29
N TYR A 114 21.64 -21.09 -0.67
CA TYR A 114 20.48 -21.04 -1.57
C TYR A 114 20.85 -20.80 -3.04
N GLY A 115 22.06 -20.32 -3.28
CA GLY A 115 22.55 -20.00 -4.61
C GLY A 115 22.18 -18.61 -5.11
N THR A 116 22.97 -18.13 -6.07
CA THR A 116 22.80 -16.83 -6.72
C THR A 116 21.43 -16.61 -7.38
N PRO A 117 20.78 -17.62 -8.00
CA PRO A 117 19.47 -17.40 -8.61
C PRO A 117 18.39 -16.97 -7.61
N VAL A 118 18.40 -17.53 -6.39
CA VAL A 118 17.42 -17.20 -5.34
C VAL A 118 17.66 -15.78 -4.81
N GLU A 119 18.92 -15.39 -4.60
CA GLU A 119 19.28 -14.02 -4.24
C GLU A 119 18.78 -13.02 -5.28
N ARG A 120 19.06 -13.28 -6.57
CA ARG A 120 18.60 -12.41 -7.67
C ARG A 120 17.09 -12.31 -7.76
N ALA A 121 16.38 -13.42 -7.56
CA ALA A 121 14.92 -13.42 -7.53
C ALA A 121 14.37 -12.54 -6.39
N ALA A 122 14.96 -12.59 -5.19
CA ALA A 122 14.57 -11.74 -4.07
C ALA A 122 14.82 -10.25 -4.37
N GLN A 123 15.98 -9.91 -4.95
CA GLN A 123 16.31 -8.54 -5.36
C GLN A 123 15.36 -8.02 -6.45
N PHE A 124 15.06 -8.85 -7.46
CA PHE A 124 14.14 -8.50 -8.54
C PHE A 124 12.72 -8.27 -8.03
N SER A 125 12.24 -9.11 -7.10
CA SER A 125 10.93 -8.93 -6.46
C SER A 125 10.85 -7.61 -5.68
N ALA A 126 11.91 -7.25 -4.96
CA ALA A 126 11.99 -5.97 -4.26
C ALA A 126 11.99 -4.77 -5.22
N LEU A 127 12.74 -4.87 -6.33
CA LEU A 127 12.75 -3.84 -7.38
C LEU A 127 11.36 -3.65 -8.00
N LEU A 128 10.66 -4.75 -8.33
CA LEU A 128 9.31 -4.69 -8.87
C LEU A 128 8.33 -4.03 -7.89
N LEU A 129 8.46 -4.28 -6.59
CA LEU A 129 7.64 -3.61 -5.58
C LEU A 129 7.89 -2.10 -5.55
N VAL A 130 9.16 -1.67 -5.60
CA VAL A 130 9.50 -0.24 -5.64
C VAL A 130 8.91 0.42 -6.88
N ILE A 131 9.02 -0.21 -8.05
CA ILE A 131 8.43 0.29 -9.31
C ILE A 131 6.91 0.39 -9.17
N GLN A 132 6.26 -0.64 -8.63
CA GLN A 132 4.81 -0.66 -8.44
C GLN A 132 4.34 0.41 -7.45
N ALA A 133 5.04 0.59 -6.33
CA ALA A 133 4.74 1.62 -5.33
C ALA A 133 4.90 3.04 -5.91
N THR A 134 5.97 3.26 -6.69
CA THR A 134 6.21 4.53 -7.37
C THR A 134 5.14 4.83 -8.41
N ALA A 135 4.75 3.83 -9.23
CA ALA A 135 3.68 3.98 -10.21
C ALA A 135 2.33 4.29 -9.52
N GLY A 136 2.01 3.61 -8.41
CA GLY A 136 0.82 3.89 -7.60
C GLY A 136 0.82 5.30 -7.02
N TYR A 137 1.97 5.76 -6.50
CA TYR A 137 2.12 7.12 -5.99
C TYR A 137 1.93 8.17 -7.10
N VAL A 138 2.59 8.00 -8.24
CA VAL A 138 2.48 8.92 -9.39
C VAL A 138 1.03 8.99 -9.88
N THR A 139 0.32 7.87 -9.99
CA THR A 139 -1.09 7.90 -10.40
C THR A 139 -1.96 8.63 -9.38
N ALA A 140 -1.77 8.41 -8.08
CA ALA A 140 -2.53 9.10 -7.04
C ALA A 140 -2.30 10.63 -7.09
N VAL A 141 -1.03 11.08 -7.22
CA VAL A 141 -0.68 12.50 -7.27
C VAL A 141 -1.10 13.15 -8.59
N SER A 142 -0.98 12.45 -9.73
CA SER A 142 -1.32 13.02 -11.04
C SER A 142 -2.82 13.25 -11.20
N TYR A 143 -3.68 12.47 -10.55
CA TYR A 143 -5.13 12.69 -10.59
C TYR A 143 -5.54 13.97 -9.86
N THR A 144 -4.83 14.37 -8.81
CA THR A 144 -5.10 15.63 -8.09
C THR A 144 -4.61 16.87 -8.85
N HIS A 145 -3.52 16.78 -9.63
CA HIS A 145 -2.94 17.93 -10.32
C HIS A 145 -3.45 18.15 -11.76
N LEU A 146 -3.90 17.12 -12.47
CA LEU A 146 -4.30 17.25 -13.90
C LEU A 146 -5.72 17.79 -14.11
N ARG A 147 -6.53 17.94 -13.07
CA ARG A 147 -7.89 18.50 -13.15
C ARG A 147 -8.05 19.89 -12.54
N ALA A 148 -6.98 20.47 -12.00
CA ALA A 148 -6.98 21.85 -11.46
C ALA A 148 -6.79 22.93 -12.54
N HIS A 149 -6.96 22.57 -13.84
CA HIS A 149 -6.91 23.50 -14.97
C HIS A 149 -8.10 23.33 -15.90
#